data_8e91cc2eeedc5a5968dbbc914f646ef1
#
_entry.id   8e91cc2eeedc5a5968dbbc914f646ef1
#
_cell.length_a   1.000
_cell.length_b   1.000
_cell.length_c   1.000
_cell.angle_alpha   90.00
_cell.angle_beta   90.00
_cell.angle_gamma   90.00
#
_symmetry.space_group_name_H-M   'P 1'
#
loop_
_entity.id
_entity.type
_entity.pdbx_description
1 polymer ?
#
loop_
_entity_poly.entity_id
_entity_poly.type
_entity_poly.pdbx_seq_one_letter_code
_entity_poly.pdbx_strand_id
1 'polypeptide(L)'
;MTVTTGRPGRGERRDGGEGPGGEEPPAVAAKIAELLLRHAAEALPKGTSQGTFRIDWAGPVDTELPDERAVQAACGLQHVHGRATGGPVPLAVDYASVVAGVLAALGATAVGVGRARGLRLREARTSVAQGALLAISQYLAAATAREGGEVEPPVPEVGDSGGYLGLATLVSLDGHRIEIETLDPEAWREFWTRLAVPPALSGRGWLPFQQRFATAVCPLPEVLRQAARRHALAELREAAYDTGVSLLVVSSDPLSTVNPAPWRLTPGPGQGQDTATGVEPWGFGPPAARPPGEPLLPLAGLRVVESTRRVQGPLAGHVLGMLGAEVVRIEPPGGDPMRWLPPLAGDCSARFLALNAGKRVVEADLTTARGRAAARELACDADVFLHNWAPGKAARHGLDAADLLPARPALVHAWASGFGDTFGDRPTPVGTDYLAQVYTGLAAAVRPAGEPPAPSLMTLTDMLGGLVSAQAVVTALARRAATGRGSGVESSLVSAGALIPRPARRVEWAALDRPLPTADGHLSLGPRARRNPEAVHRVLAGGGDTRSRTTEDWRERLAGAGLTATPVLTDLAGLARDPAFKAAVAPPDPAAPYARPHSPWTFA
;
A
#
# COMPACT_ATOMS: atom_id res chain seq x y z
N MET A 1 7.14 29.30 0.57
CA MET A 1 6.31 28.41 -0.28
C MET A 1 6.25 29.03 -1.67
N THR A 2 7.08 28.61 -2.58
CA THR A 2 7.09 29.11 -3.95
C THR A 2 6.81 27.91 -4.84
N VAL A 3 5.54 27.80 -5.23
CA VAL A 3 5.11 26.90 -6.30
C VAL A 3 5.40 27.63 -7.60
N THR A 4 6.34 27.14 -8.38
CA THR A 4 6.54 27.63 -9.76
C THR A 4 5.50 26.98 -10.67
N THR A 5 4.28 27.49 -10.61
CA THR A 5 3.32 27.36 -11.71
C THR A 5 3.55 28.57 -12.60
N GLY A 6 4.11 28.38 -13.78
CA GLY A 6 4.18 29.42 -14.80
C GLY A 6 2.78 29.89 -15.17
N ARG A 7 2.43 31.14 -14.82
CA ARG A 7 1.26 31.82 -15.40
C ARG A 7 1.59 32.20 -16.83
N PRO A 8 0.74 31.90 -17.82
CA PRO A 8 0.88 32.46 -19.13
C PRO A 8 0.43 33.93 -19.09
N GLY A 9 1.33 34.84 -19.51
CA GLY A 9 1.02 36.23 -19.80
C GLY A 9 -0.01 36.32 -20.94
N ARG A 10 -0.95 37.24 -20.82
CA ARG A 10 -1.84 37.66 -21.92
C ARG A 10 -1.00 38.21 -23.08
N GLY A 11 -1.08 37.58 -24.26
CA GLY A 11 -0.47 38.08 -25.48
C GLY A 11 -0.75 37.15 -26.65
N GLU A 12 -1.63 37.59 -27.55
CA GLU A 12 -1.76 37.25 -28.96
C GLU A 12 -1.97 35.80 -29.39
N ARG A 13 -3.19 35.53 -29.90
CA ARG A 13 -3.51 34.38 -30.74
C ARG A 13 -2.57 34.35 -31.97
N ARG A 14 -1.77 33.30 -32.06
CA ARG A 14 -1.22 32.81 -33.33
C ARG A 14 -1.70 31.38 -33.50
N ASP A 15 -2.48 31.17 -34.55
CA ASP A 15 -2.76 29.88 -35.14
C ASP A 15 -1.44 29.23 -35.57
N GLY A 16 -1.22 27.96 -35.17
CA GLY A 16 -0.08 27.19 -35.66
C GLY A 16 0.23 25.96 -34.85
N GLY A 17 -0.22 24.81 -35.29
CA GLY A 17 0.45 23.52 -35.11
C GLY A 17 0.41 22.93 -33.69
N GLU A 18 -0.56 22.06 -33.43
CA GLU A 18 -0.46 21.07 -32.34
C GLU A 18 0.77 20.18 -32.59
N GLY A 19 1.82 20.39 -31.80
CA GLY A 19 2.92 19.44 -31.66
C GLY A 19 2.43 18.17 -30.94
N PRO A 20 3.15 17.04 -31.00
CA PRO A 20 2.73 15.78 -30.38
C PRO A 20 2.46 16.00 -28.90
N GLY A 21 1.23 15.64 -28.46
CA GLY A 21 0.63 15.98 -27.18
C GLY A 21 1.55 15.70 -25.99
N GLY A 22 1.88 16.75 -25.27
CA GLY A 22 2.50 16.63 -23.97
C GLY A 22 1.55 15.87 -23.03
N GLU A 23 2.04 14.82 -22.39
CA GLU A 23 1.30 14.05 -21.40
C GLU A 23 0.82 14.99 -20.28
N GLU A 24 -0.47 14.93 -19.94
CA GLU A 24 -0.98 15.65 -18.79
C GLU A 24 -0.32 15.08 -17.51
N PRO A 25 0.18 15.94 -16.61
CA PRO A 25 0.83 15.47 -15.38
C PRO A 25 -0.18 14.68 -14.50
N PRO A 26 0.29 13.74 -13.65
CA PRO A 26 -0.58 12.92 -12.81
C PRO A 26 -1.23 13.74 -11.69
N ALA A 27 -2.34 14.40 -12.02
CA ALA A 27 -3.01 15.40 -11.18
C ALA A 27 -3.47 14.85 -9.82
N VAL A 28 -3.92 13.58 -9.75
CA VAL A 28 -4.32 12.95 -8.48
C VAL A 28 -3.10 12.80 -7.58
N ALA A 29 -1.98 12.31 -8.10
CA ALA A 29 -0.75 12.14 -7.34
C ALA A 29 -0.24 13.50 -6.80
N ALA A 30 -0.25 14.54 -7.62
CA ALA A 30 0.15 15.88 -7.21
C ALA A 30 -0.75 16.43 -6.07
N LYS A 31 -2.08 16.28 -6.18
CA LYS A 31 -3.03 16.71 -5.13
C LYS A 31 -2.80 15.98 -3.81
N ILE A 32 -2.54 14.68 -3.83
CA ILE A 32 -2.24 13.90 -2.62
C ILE A 32 -0.92 14.36 -2.00
N ALA A 33 0.13 14.57 -2.81
CA ALA A 33 1.41 15.07 -2.32
C ALA A 33 1.25 16.43 -1.64
N GLU A 34 0.55 17.38 -2.29
CA GLU A 34 0.28 18.71 -1.73
C GLU A 34 -0.54 18.67 -0.44
N LEU A 35 -1.55 17.78 -0.36
CA LEU A 35 -2.35 17.59 0.84
C LEU A 35 -1.46 17.14 2.01
N LEU A 36 -0.63 16.13 1.81
CA LEU A 36 0.26 15.61 2.84
C LEU A 36 1.35 16.59 3.25
N LEU A 37 1.90 17.35 2.30
CA LEU A 37 2.90 18.39 2.60
C LEU A 37 2.29 19.57 3.37
N ARG A 38 1.05 19.97 3.07
CA ARG A 38 0.32 20.98 3.88
C ARG A 38 0.09 20.47 5.30
N HIS A 39 -0.38 19.22 5.44
CA HIS A 39 -0.59 18.61 6.76
C HIS A 39 0.74 18.51 7.54
N ALA A 40 1.85 18.15 6.89
CA ALA A 40 3.18 18.17 7.48
C ALA A 40 3.61 19.60 7.91
N ALA A 41 3.35 20.60 7.06
CA ALA A 41 3.72 22.00 7.37
C ALA A 41 2.97 22.54 8.61
N GLU A 42 1.74 22.11 8.86
CA GLU A 42 0.99 22.46 10.08
C GLU A 42 1.60 21.87 11.35
N ALA A 43 2.27 20.71 11.25
CA ALA A 43 2.94 20.03 12.35
C ALA A 43 4.38 20.51 12.59
N LEU A 44 4.95 21.24 11.65
CA LEU A 44 6.34 21.71 11.70
C LEU A 44 6.44 23.14 12.24
N PRO A 45 7.54 23.50 12.96
CA PRO A 45 7.82 24.88 13.33
C PRO A 45 7.90 25.81 12.11
N LYS A 46 7.47 27.06 12.27
CA LYS A 46 7.55 28.07 11.20
C LYS A 46 8.99 28.18 10.68
N GLY A 47 9.15 28.20 9.36
CA GLY A 47 10.45 28.28 8.71
C GLY A 47 11.16 26.94 8.48
N THR A 48 10.60 25.82 8.94
CA THR A 48 11.13 24.50 8.58
C THR A 48 10.97 24.26 7.08
N SER A 49 12.10 24.01 6.40
CA SER A 49 12.13 23.82 4.95
C SER A 49 11.79 22.38 4.59
N GLN A 50 10.85 22.21 3.68
CA GLN A 50 10.61 20.95 2.96
C GLN A 50 11.29 21.03 1.59
N GLY A 51 11.59 19.88 0.98
CA GLY A 51 12.04 19.80 -0.41
C GLY A 51 10.91 20.03 -1.41
N THR A 52 11.27 20.08 -2.70
CA THR A 52 10.32 20.01 -3.79
C THR A 52 10.14 18.57 -4.27
N PHE A 53 9.11 18.32 -5.07
CA PHE A 53 8.89 17.01 -5.66
C PHE A 53 8.55 17.12 -7.15
N ARG A 54 8.82 16.04 -7.88
CA ARG A 54 8.35 15.82 -9.25
C ARG A 54 7.76 14.43 -9.37
N ILE A 55 6.63 14.32 -10.08
CA ILE A 55 5.94 13.05 -10.36
C ILE A 55 5.73 12.94 -11.86
N ASP A 56 6.22 11.85 -12.43
CA ASP A 56 5.99 11.46 -13.81
C ASP A 56 5.05 10.23 -13.87
N TRP A 57 4.48 9.91 -15.02
CA TRP A 57 3.69 8.67 -15.17
C TRP A 57 4.60 7.43 -15.16
N ALA A 58 5.49 7.34 -16.13
CA ALA A 58 6.36 6.18 -16.34
C ALA A 58 7.65 6.22 -15.50
N GLY A 59 8.28 7.40 -15.35
CA GLY A 59 9.58 7.54 -14.67
C GLY A 59 10.67 6.71 -15.33
N PRO A 60 11.27 5.72 -14.62
CA PRO A 60 12.33 4.88 -15.18
C PRO A 60 11.81 3.73 -16.08
N VAL A 61 10.50 3.58 -16.25
CA VAL A 61 9.90 2.56 -17.14
C VAL A 61 9.89 3.10 -18.56
N ASP A 62 10.53 2.38 -19.50
CA ASP A 62 10.69 2.77 -20.88
C ASP A 62 9.48 2.31 -21.73
N THR A 63 8.29 2.81 -21.40
CA THR A 63 7.06 2.61 -22.17
C THR A 63 6.10 3.76 -21.94
N GLU A 64 5.23 4.04 -22.92
CA GLU A 64 4.21 5.08 -22.81
C GLU A 64 3.10 4.65 -21.84
N LEU A 65 2.92 5.42 -20.78
CA LEU A 65 1.91 5.20 -19.75
C LEU A 65 1.08 6.49 -19.55
N PRO A 66 0.09 6.75 -20.39
CA PRO A 66 -0.59 8.05 -20.47
C PRO A 66 -1.57 8.32 -19.32
N ASP A 67 -1.95 7.31 -18.54
CA ASP A 67 -2.90 7.44 -17.44
C ASP A 67 -2.77 6.33 -16.39
N GLU A 68 -3.55 6.44 -15.32
CA GLU A 68 -3.62 5.47 -14.22
C GLU A 68 -3.92 4.05 -14.72
N ARG A 69 -4.82 3.88 -15.70
CA ARG A 69 -5.20 2.56 -16.21
C ARG A 69 -4.08 1.89 -16.99
N ALA A 70 -3.32 2.67 -17.75
CA ALA A 70 -2.13 2.18 -18.44
C ALA A 70 -1.07 1.70 -17.43
N VAL A 71 -0.84 2.47 -16.35
CA VAL A 71 0.05 2.05 -15.26
C VAL A 71 -0.45 0.79 -14.58
N GLN A 72 -1.74 0.72 -14.22
CA GLN A 72 -2.32 -0.48 -13.61
C GLN A 72 -2.19 -1.72 -14.51
N ALA A 73 -2.31 -1.55 -15.82
CA ALA A 73 -2.16 -2.62 -16.81
C ALA A 73 -0.70 -3.10 -16.92
N ALA A 74 0.21 -2.19 -17.22
CA ALA A 74 1.62 -2.50 -17.48
C ALA A 74 2.37 -2.97 -16.22
N CYS A 75 2.03 -2.42 -15.06
CA CYS A 75 2.69 -2.75 -13.79
C CYS A 75 2.02 -3.90 -13.01
N GLY A 76 1.05 -4.62 -13.57
CA GLY A 76 0.47 -5.84 -13.00
C GLY A 76 -0.61 -5.65 -11.94
N LEU A 77 -1.06 -4.42 -11.61
CA LEU A 77 -2.12 -4.22 -10.63
C LEU A 77 -3.44 -4.84 -11.10
N GLN A 78 -3.79 -4.69 -12.41
CA GLN A 78 -5.01 -5.29 -12.95
C GLN A 78 -5.00 -6.82 -12.83
N HIS A 79 -3.84 -7.44 -12.99
CA HIS A 79 -3.67 -8.88 -12.83
C HIS A 79 -3.89 -9.30 -11.38
N VAL A 80 -3.19 -8.68 -10.43
CA VAL A 80 -3.28 -9.05 -9.01
C VAL A 80 -4.69 -8.80 -8.46
N HIS A 81 -5.28 -7.63 -8.76
CA HIS A 81 -6.67 -7.33 -8.35
C HIS A 81 -7.67 -8.30 -8.96
N GLY A 82 -7.46 -8.69 -10.21
CA GLY A 82 -8.34 -9.56 -10.99
C GLY A 82 -8.25 -11.05 -10.63
N ARG A 83 -7.25 -11.51 -9.88
CA ARG A 83 -7.10 -12.93 -9.50
C ARG A 83 -8.35 -13.50 -8.84
N ALA A 84 -9.01 -12.74 -7.98
CA ALA A 84 -10.24 -13.17 -7.31
C ALA A 84 -11.46 -13.26 -8.25
N THR A 85 -11.36 -12.73 -9.46
CA THR A 85 -12.46 -12.66 -10.44
C THR A 85 -12.17 -13.44 -11.74
N GLY A 86 -11.01 -14.09 -11.80
CA GLY A 86 -10.63 -14.99 -12.90
C GLY A 86 -10.05 -14.32 -14.14
N GLY A 87 -9.68 -13.04 -14.08
CA GLY A 87 -9.04 -12.33 -15.18
C GLY A 87 -8.63 -10.91 -14.78
N PRO A 88 -7.80 -10.22 -15.55
CA PRO A 88 -7.32 -8.89 -15.20
C PRO A 88 -8.46 -7.89 -15.16
N VAL A 89 -8.55 -7.14 -14.06
CA VAL A 89 -9.56 -6.10 -13.81
C VAL A 89 -8.88 -4.88 -13.22
N PRO A 90 -9.08 -3.66 -13.75
CA PRO A 90 -8.57 -2.45 -13.14
C PRO A 90 -9.28 -2.14 -11.82
N LEU A 91 -8.58 -1.50 -10.90
CA LEU A 91 -9.22 -0.82 -9.78
C LEU A 91 -10.03 0.37 -10.30
N ALA A 92 -11.26 0.56 -9.79
CA ALA A 92 -12.11 1.70 -10.17
C ALA A 92 -11.70 3.02 -9.46
N VAL A 93 -10.52 3.05 -8.87
CA VAL A 93 -9.90 4.22 -8.20
C VAL A 93 -8.46 4.40 -8.67
N ASP A 94 -7.94 5.62 -8.57
CA ASP A 94 -6.58 5.99 -9.00
C ASP A 94 -5.54 5.62 -7.92
N TYR A 95 -5.45 4.33 -7.62
CA TYR A 95 -4.65 3.82 -6.50
C TYR A 95 -3.13 4.04 -6.68
N ALA A 96 -2.59 3.77 -7.87
CA ALA A 96 -1.16 3.94 -8.12
C ALA A 96 -0.76 5.42 -8.05
N SER A 97 -1.63 6.32 -8.52
CA SER A 97 -1.46 7.77 -8.39
C SER A 97 -1.45 8.22 -6.93
N VAL A 98 -2.32 7.66 -6.09
CA VAL A 98 -2.32 7.96 -4.64
C VAL A 98 -1.02 7.49 -3.99
N VAL A 99 -0.57 6.28 -4.29
CA VAL A 99 0.72 5.76 -3.80
C VAL A 99 1.88 6.67 -4.21
N ALA A 100 1.93 7.09 -5.48
CA ALA A 100 2.96 8.00 -5.98
C ALA A 100 2.91 9.37 -5.29
N GLY A 101 1.71 9.88 -5.00
CA GLY A 101 1.53 11.12 -4.26
C GLY A 101 2.08 11.03 -2.83
N VAL A 102 1.85 9.92 -2.13
CA VAL A 102 2.44 9.68 -0.79
C VAL A 102 3.96 9.57 -0.89
N LEU A 103 4.49 8.85 -1.88
CA LEU A 103 5.94 8.75 -2.13
C LEU A 103 6.56 10.13 -2.38
N ALA A 104 5.92 10.97 -3.17
CA ALA A 104 6.40 12.33 -3.46
C ALA A 104 6.45 13.20 -2.20
N ALA A 105 5.39 13.17 -1.37
CA ALA A 105 5.36 13.90 -0.10
C ALA A 105 6.43 13.39 0.87
N LEU A 106 6.57 12.07 0.98
CA LEU A 106 7.58 11.42 1.80
C LEU A 106 8.99 11.81 1.36
N GLY A 107 9.28 11.75 0.05
CA GLY A 107 10.56 12.15 -0.52
C GLY A 107 10.89 13.62 -0.29
N ALA A 108 9.91 14.52 -0.51
CA ALA A 108 10.09 15.96 -0.27
C ALA A 108 10.34 16.27 1.22
N THR A 109 9.64 15.60 2.13
CA THR A 109 9.87 15.74 3.57
C THR A 109 11.26 15.20 3.95
N ALA A 110 11.67 14.06 3.36
CA ALA A 110 13.01 13.48 3.58
C ALA A 110 14.13 14.40 3.08
N VAL A 111 13.94 15.08 1.94
CA VAL A 111 14.86 16.13 1.46
C VAL A 111 15.03 17.21 2.52
N GLY A 112 13.94 17.65 3.17
CA GLY A 112 13.98 18.62 4.28
C GLY A 112 14.84 18.12 5.45
N VAL A 113 14.68 16.87 5.86
CA VAL A 113 15.51 16.23 6.90
C VAL A 113 16.96 16.17 6.48
N GLY A 114 17.25 15.72 5.24
CA GLY A 114 18.61 15.67 4.70
C GLY A 114 19.30 17.03 4.72
N ARG A 115 18.60 18.09 4.30
CA ARG A 115 19.09 19.48 4.33
C ARG A 115 19.40 19.95 5.74
N ALA A 116 18.52 19.68 6.70
CA ALA A 116 18.78 20.01 8.11
C ALA A 116 20.03 19.29 8.67
N ARG A 117 20.45 18.20 8.02
CA ARG A 117 21.66 17.43 8.33
C ARG A 117 22.87 17.78 7.45
N GLY A 118 22.77 18.86 6.67
CA GLY A 118 23.87 19.38 5.83
C GLY A 118 23.98 18.75 4.44
N LEU A 119 23.03 17.90 4.02
CA LEU A 119 23.02 17.37 2.66
C LEU A 119 22.54 18.41 1.64
N ARG A 120 23.11 18.37 0.43
CA ARG A 120 22.77 19.30 -0.66
C ARG A 120 21.64 18.74 -1.55
N LEU A 121 20.52 18.35 -0.92
CA LEU A 121 19.36 17.84 -1.62
C LEU A 121 18.33 18.95 -1.85
N ARG A 122 17.64 18.93 -2.98
CA ARG A 122 16.63 19.95 -3.35
C ARG A 122 15.28 19.34 -3.70
N GLU A 123 15.28 18.26 -4.45
CA GLU A 123 14.10 17.66 -5.06
C GLU A 123 14.09 16.14 -4.88
N ALA A 124 12.92 15.59 -4.67
CA ALA A 124 12.66 14.17 -4.76
C ALA A 124 11.82 13.89 -6.04
N ARG A 125 12.22 12.92 -6.84
CA ARG A 125 11.51 12.50 -8.05
C ARG A 125 11.00 11.10 -7.90
N THR A 126 9.77 10.87 -8.32
CA THR A 126 9.11 9.56 -8.33
C THR A 126 8.16 9.47 -9.51
N SER A 127 7.52 8.30 -9.71
CA SER A 127 6.53 8.12 -10.77
C SER A 127 5.37 7.26 -10.31
N VAL A 128 4.26 7.32 -11.05
CA VAL A 128 3.08 6.48 -10.80
C VAL A 128 3.42 5.01 -11.02
N ALA A 129 4.24 4.69 -12.03
CA ALA A 129 4.73 3.34 -12.27
C ALA A 129 5.58 2.80 -11.11
N GLN A 130 6.48 3.60 -10.52
CA GLN A 130 7.26 3.20 -9.34
C GLN A 130 6.35 2.95 -8.12
N GLY A 131 5.32 3.78 -7.93
CA GLY A 131 4.28 3.55 -6.92
C GLY A 131 3.54 2.22 -7.12
N ALA A 132 3.14 1.94 -8.35
CA ALA A 132 2.48 0.69 -8.73
C ALA A 132 3.37 -0.54 -8.47
N LEU A 133 4.63 -0.49 -8.91
CA LEU A 133 5.60 -1.59 -8.71
C LEU A 133 5.87 -1.85 -7.22
N LEU A 134 5.98 -0.79 -6.41
CA LEU A 134 6.12 -0.95 -4.95
C LEU A 134 4.88 -1.61 -4.35
N ALA A 135 3.68 -1.21 -4.79
CA ALA A 135 2.43 -1.78 -4.29
C ALA A 135 2.27 -3.28 -4.55
N ILE A 136 2.89 -3.81 -5.63
CA ILE A 136 2.86 -5.24 -5.95
C ILE A 136 4.14 -5.98 -5.56
N SER A 137 5.07 -5.34 -4.84
CA SER A 137 6.42 -5.89 -4.59
C SER A 137 6.42 -7.29 -3.99
N GLN A 138 5.48 -7.61 -3.10
CA GLN A 138 5.34 -8.94 -2.51
C GLN A 138 4.89 -10.00 -3.51
N TYR A 139 4.00 -9.63 -4.45
CA TYR A 139 3.52 -10.53 -5.49
C TYR A 139 4.59 -10.75 -6.56
N LEU A 140 5.35 -9.70 -6.90
CA LEU A 140 6.50 -9.78 -7.80
C LEU A 140 7.59 -10.70 -7.23
N ALA A 141 7.93 -10.53 -5.94
CA ALA A 141 8.91 -11.38 -5.27
C ALA A 141 8.46 -12.85 -5.26
N ALA A 142 7.19 -13.11 -4.97
CA ALA A 142 6.63 -14.46 -4.97
C ALA A 142 6.65 -15.10 -6.37
N ALA A 143 6.26 -14.36 -7.41
CA ALA A 143 6.24 -14.86 -8.79
C ALA A 143 7.64 -15.19 -9.34
N THR A 144 8.69 -14.62 -8.77
CA THR A 144 10.09 -14.77 -9.25
C THR A 144 10.98 -15.60 -8.32
N ALA A 145 10.47 -16.10 -7.20
CA ALA A 145 11.21 -16.98 -6.29
C ALA A 145 11.66 -18.27 -7.00
N ARG A 146 12.92 -18.66 -6.84
CA ARG A 146 13.55 -19.76 -7.62
C ARG A 146 13.00 -21.15 -7.28
N GLU A 147 12.52 -21.37 -6.06
CA GLU A 147 12.04 -22.68 -5.64
C GLU A 147 10.50 -22.66 -5.56
N GLY A 148 9.88 -23.29 -6.56
CA GLY A 148 8.41 -23.44 -6.61
C GLY A 148 7.71 -22.13 -6.81
N GLY A 149 7.97 -21.44 -7.93
CA GLY A 149 7.28 -20.21 -8.31
C GLY A 149 5.80 -20.28 -7.98
N GLU A 150 5.17 -19.15 -7.68
CA GLU A 150 3.76 -19.10 -7.31
C GLU A 150 2.94 -19.95 -8.29
N VAL A 151 2.39 -21.06 -7.80
CA VAL A 151 1.35 -21.77 -8.55
C VAL A 151 0.19 -20.78 -8.61
N GLU A 152 -0.10 -20.27 -9.80
CA GLU A 152 -1.25 -19.40 -9.98
C GLU A 152 -2.47 -20.10 -9.37
N PRO A 153 -3.17 -19.44 -8.43
CA PRO A 153 -4.35 -20.06 -7.85
C PRO A 153 -5.34 -20.39 -8.98
N PRO A 154 -6.04 -21.52 -8.92
CA PRO A 154 -6.99 -21.89 -9.95
C PRO A 154 -7.98 -20.73 -10.17
N VAL A 155 -8.28 -20.46 -11.45
CA VAL A 155 -9.23 -19.41 -11.83
C VAL A 155 -10.55 -19.64 -11.09
N PRO A 156 -11.03 -18.70 -10.27
CA PRO A 156 -12.26 -18.88 -9.54
C PRO A 156 -13.45 -18.95 -10.52
N GLU A 157 -14.30 -19.95 -10.35
CA GLU A 157 -15.56 -20.03 -11.08
C GLU A 157 -16.51 -18.90 -10.64
N VAL A 158 -17.37 -18.45 -11.55
CA VAL A 158 -18.49 -17.56 -11.22
C VAL A 158 -19.59 -18.41 -10.63
N GLY A 159 -19.96 -18.16 -9.36
CA GLY A 159 -21.04 -18.90 -8.72
C GLY A 159 -22.42 -18.55 -9.29
N ASP A 160 -23.39 -19.44 -9.16
CA ASP A 160 -24.78 -19.31 -9.62
C ASP A 160 -25.50 -18.03 -9.16
N SER A 161 -25.01 -17.39 -8.10
CA SER A 161 -25.53 -16.13 -7.55
C SER A 161 -24.85 -14.86 -8.10
N GLY A 162 -24.07 -14.96 -9.19
CA GLY A 162 -23.36 -13.83 -9.80
C GLY A 162 -22.23 -13.23 -8.95
N GLY A 163 -21.83 -13.90 -7.87
CA GLY A 163 -20.70 -13.49 -7.02
C GLY A 163 -19.43 -14.25 -7.39
N TYR A 164 -18.28 -13.55 -7.33
CA TYR A 164 -16.98 -14.17 -7.58
C TYR A 164 -16.60 -15.11 -6.43
N LEU A 165 -16.37 -16.39 -6.73
CA LEU A 165 -16.01 -17.42 -5.73
C LEU A 165 -14.61 -17.20 -5.14
N GLY A 166 -13.77 -16.39 -5.79
CA GLY A 166 -12.44 -16.02 -5.30
C GLY A 166 -12.41 -14.94 -4.21
N LEU A 167 -13.58 -14.36 -3.82
CA LEU A 167 -13.66 -13.33 -2.76
C LEU A 167 -14.06 -13.94 -1.41
N ALA A 168 -13.64 -13.29 -0.32
CA ALA A 168 -13.97 -13.68 1.05
C ALA A 168 -15.36 -13.20 1.49
N THR A 169 -15.94 -12.21 0.80
CA THR A 169 -17.23 -11.60 1.14
C THR A 169 -18.35 -12.63 1.18
N LEU A 170 -19.07 -12.65 2.30
CA LEU A 170 -20.22 -13.52 2.55
C LEU A 170 -21.53 -12.73 2.39
N VAL A 171 -22.65 -13.44 2.28
CA VAL A 171 -23.99 -12.85 2.19
C VAL A 171 -24.88 -13.50 3.23
N SER A 172 -25.57 -12.69 4.06
CA SER A 172 -26.54 -13.17 5.05
C SER A 172 -27.87 -13.55 4.42
N LEU A 173 -28.76 -14.20 5.18
CA LEU A 173 -30.12 -14.57 4.78
C LEU A 173 -30.94 -13.35 4.32
N ASP A 174 -30.78 -12.22 5.01
CA ASP A 174 -31.45 -10.95 4.73
C ASP A 174 -30.68 -10.06 3.73
N GLY A 175 -29.73 -10.65 2.97
CA GLY A 175 -29.09 -10.06 1.80
C GLY A 175 -27.95 -9.10 2.09
N HIS A 176 -27.52 -8.94 3.35
CA HIS A 176 -26.37 -8.10 3.68
C HIS A 176 -25.06 -8.77 3.28
N ARG A 177 -24.19 -8.01 2.63
CA ARG A 177 -22.81 -8.42 2.39
C ARG A 177 -21.97 -8.13 3.61
N ILE A 178 -21.15 -9.08 4.02
CA ILE A 178 -20.30 -8.97 5.21
C ILE A 178 -18.88 -9.43 4.94
N GLU A 179 -17.94 -8.79 5.60
CA GLU A 179 -16.57 -9.26 5.76
C GLU A 179 -16.35 -9.67 7.20
N ILE A 180 -15.76 -10.85 7.37
CA ILE A 180 -15.32 -11.34 8.69
C ILE A 180 -13.80 -11.34 8.75
N GLU A 181 -13.26 -11.20 9.97
CA GLU A 181 -11.81 -11.25 10.20
C GLU A 181 -11.47 -11.85 11.54
N THR A 182 -10.52 -12.75 11.54
CA THR A 182 -9.86 -13.27 12.72
C THR A 182 -8.45 -13.76 12.37
N LEU A 183 -7.55 -13.65 13.33
CA LEU A 183 -6.17 -14.19 13.25
C LEU A 183 -6.02 -15.45 14.12
N ASP A 184 -7.10 -15.84 14.78
CA ASP A 184 -7.15 -16.97 15.71
C ASP A 184 -7.90 -18.15 15.06
N PRO A 185 -7.24 -19.29 14.83
CA PRO A 185 -7.88 -20.48 14.26
C PRO A 185 -8.98 -21.05 15.17
N GLU A 186 -8.90 -20.83 16.48
CA GLU A 186 -9.92 -21.30 17.41
C GLU A 186 -11.19 -20.45 17.28
N ALA A 187 -11.07 -19.12 17.25
CA ALA A 187 -12.19 -18.21 17.00
C ALA A 187 -12.87 -18.50 15.65
N TRP A 188 -12.07 -18.81 14.60
CA TRP A 188 -12.59 -19.26 13.31
C TRP A 188 -13.42 -20.54 13.44
N ARG A 189 -12.87 -21.56 14.10
CA ARG A 189 -13.54 -22.84 14.29
C ARG A 189 -14.85 -22.70 15.08
N GLU A 190 -14.85 -21.91 16.15
CA GLU A 190 -16.02 -21.68 16.99
C GLU A 190 -17.11 -20.91 16.27
N PHE A 191 -16.77 -19.87 15.53
CA PHE A 191 -17.71 -19.10 14.71
C PHE A 191 -18.49 -20.00 13.76
N TRP A 192 -17.81 -20.84 12.99
CA TRP A 192 -18.45 -21.73 12.04
C TRP A 192 -19.23 -22.86 12.74
N THR A 193 -18.77 -23.31 13.89
CA THR A 193 -19.51 -24.32 14.71
C THR A 193 -20.85 -23.77 15.18
N ARG A 194 -20.90 -22.50 15.61
CA ARG A 194 -22.17 -21.83 15.98
C ARG A 194 -23.15 -21.73 14.81
N LEU A 195 -22.63 -21.63 13.60
CA LEU A 195 -23.44 -21.64 12.37
C LEU A 195 -23.70 -23.06 11.85
N ALA A 196 -23.57 -24.07 12.70
CA ALA A 196 -23.81 -25.49 12.42
C ALA A 196 -22.95 -26.06 11.26
N VAL A 197 -21.73 -25.53 11.05
CA VAL A 197 -20.76 -26.08 10.09
C VAL A 197 -19.83 -27.04 10.83
N PRO A 198 -19.70 -28.31 10.37
CA PRO A 198 -18.77 -29.27 10.95
C PRO A 198 -17.31 -28.76 10.90
N PRO A 199 -16.50 -28.95 11.99
CA PRO A 199 -15.13 -28.46 12.06
C PRO A 199 -14.22 -28.94 10.92
N ALA A 200 -14.41 -30.15 10.42
CA ALA A 200 -13.66 -30.68 9.27
C ALA A 200 -13.90 -29.88 7.97
N LEU A 201 -15.08 -29.28 7.81
CA LEU A 201 -15.44 -28.47 6.66
C LEU A 201 -14.98 -27.01 6.82
N SER A 202 -15.16 -26.43 8.00
CA SER A 202 -14.64 -25.08 8.29
C SER A 202 -13.12 -25.02 8.25
N GLY A 203 -12.43 -26.09 8.68
CA GLY A 203 -10.97 -26.20 8.62
C GLY A 203 -10.40 -26.10 7.18
N ARG A 204 -11.13 -26.56 6.18
CA ARG A 204 -10.72 -26.43 4.77
C ARG A 204 -10.71 -24.97 4.28
N GLY A 205 -11.52 -24.10 4.88
CA GLY A 205 -11.57 -22.68 4.55
C GLY A 205 -10.50 -21.85 5.25
N TRP A 206 -9.86 -22.38 6.31
CA TRP A 206 -8.92 -21.60 7.11
C TRP A 206 -7.68 -21.15 6.36
N LEU A 207 -7.02 -22.06 5.66
CA LEU A 207 -5.78 -21.73 4.94
C LEU A 207 -6.03 -20.74 3.78
N PRO A 208 -7.01 -20.91 2.88
CA PRO A 208 -7.35 -19.90 1.88
C PRO A 208 -7.70 -18.55 2.50
N PHE A 209 -8.43 -18.54 3.62
CA PHE A 209 -8.79 -17.33 4.33
C PHE A 209 -7.55 -16.61 4.91
N GLN A 210 -6.65 -17.34 5.56
CA GLN A 210 -5.41 -16.79 6.12
C GLN A 210 -4.45 -16.27 5.05
N GLN A 211 -4.34 -16.95 3.92
CA GLN A 211 -3.38 -16.64 2.88
C GLN A 211 -3.90 -15.66 1.82
N ARG A 212 -5.17 -15.21 1.89
CA ARG A 212 -5.76 -14.34 0.87
C ARG A 212 -4.99 -13.04 0.61
N PHE A 213 -4.31 -12.50 1.64
CA PHE A 213 -3.45 -11.32 1.48
C PHE A 213 -2.19 -11.60 0.65
N ALA A 214 -1.74 -12.85 0.62
CA ALA A 214 -0.57 -13.28 -0.12
C ALA A 214 -0.91 -13.68 -1.56
N THR A 215 -2.06 -14.33 -1.77
CA THR A 215 -2.49 -14.87 -3.06
C THR A 215 -3.40 -13.92 -3.86
N ALA A 216 -4.02 -12.95 -3.20
CA ALA A 216 -5.09 -12.10 -3.72
C ALA A 216 -6.33 -12.89 -4.19
N VAL A 217 -6.54 -14.08 -3.61
CA VAL A 217 -7.72 -14.92 -3.87
C VAL A 217 -8.10 -15.67 -2.58
N CYS A 218 -9.41 -15.90 -2.39
CA CYS A 218 -9.94 -16.61 -1.22
C CYS A 218 -11.05 -17.60 -1.63
N PRO A 219 -10.73 -18.78 -2.16
CA PRO A 219 -11.70 -19.79 -2.56
C PRO A 219 -12.28 -20.51 -1.33
N LEU A 220 -13.21 -19.86 -0.64
CA LEU A 220 -13.88 -20.47 0.52
C LEU A 220 -14.76 -21.65 0.06
N PRO A 221 -14.79 -22.75 0.83
CA PRO A 221 -15.74 -23.84 0.61
C PRO A 221 -17.18 -23.34 0.54
N GLU A 222 -17.95 -23.82 -0.43
CA GLU A 222 -19.34 -23.37 -0.63
C GLU A 222 -20.22 -23.60 0.60
N VAL A 223 -19.95 -24.65 1.40
CA VAL A 223 -20.66 -24.89 2.66
C VAL A 223 -20.60 -23.72 3.64
N LEU A 224 -19.50 -22.95 3.66
CA LEU A 224 -19.37 -21.75 4.50
C LEU A 224 -20.24 -20.61 3.98
N ARG A 225 -20.28 -20.42 2.65
CA ARG A 225 -21.14 -19.42 2.01
C ARG A 225 -22.61 -19.74 2.24
N GLN A 226 -22.99 -21.02 2.11
CA GLN A 226 -24.36 -21.49 2.37
C GLN A 226 -24.73 -21.35 3.85
N ALA A 227 -23.81 -21.63 4.77
CA ALA A 227 -24.06 -21.41 6.19
C ALA A 227 -24.37 -19.94 6.48
N ALA A 228 -23.57 -19.00 5.97
CA ALA A 228 -23.84 -17.57 6.14
C ALA A 228 -25.23 -17.17 5.58
N ARG A 229 -25.64 -17.72 4.42
CA ARG A 229 -26.96 -17.44 3.79
C ARG A 229 -28.16 -18.00 4.56
N ARG A 230 -27.96 -18.88 5.53
CA ARG A 230 -29.04 -19.43 6.37
C ARG A 230 -29.30 -18.60 7.61
N HIS A 231 -28.44 -17.64 7.93
CA HIS A 231 -28.51 -16.82 9.15
C HIS A 231 -28.71 -15.34 8.80
N ALA A 232 -29.61 -14.68 9.52
CA ALA A 232 -29.79 -13.24 9.43
C ALA A 232 -28.54 -12.50 9.94
N LEU A 233 -28.35 -11.26 9.51
CA LEU A 233 -27.21 -10.44 9.94
C LEU A 233 -27.10 -10.34 11.47
N ALA A 234 -28.23 -10.27 12.18
CA ALA A 234 -28.26 -10.20 13.65
C ALA A 234 -27.62 -11.43 14.28
N GLU A 235 -27.97 -12.65 13.80
CA GLU A 235 -27.42 -13.92 14.28
C GLU A 235 -25.93 -14.05 13.96
N LEU A 236 -25.51 -13.60 12.75
CA LEU A 236 -24.08 -13.59 12.38
C LEU A 236 -23.27 -12.64 13.26
N ARG A 237 -23.82 -11.49 13.63
CA ARG A 237 -23.17 -10.54 14.55
C ARG A 237 -23.04 -11.10 15.98
N GLU A 238 -24.07 -11.77 16.47
CA GLU A 238 -24.05 -12.45 17.78
C GLU A 238 -22.97 -13.55 17.79
N ALA A 239 -22.98 -14.42 16.78
CA ALA A 239 -21.96 -15.46 16.64
C ALA A 239 -20.53 -14.89 16.57
N ALA A 240 -20.34 -13.80 15.82
CA ALA A 240 -19.06 -13.14 15.70
C ALA A 240 -18.61 -12.50 17.03
N TYR A 241 -19.52 -11.81 17.72
CA TYR A 241 -19.24 -11.19 19.02
C TYR A 241 -18.82 -12.24 20.07
N ASP A 242 -19.58 -13.32 20.19
CA ASP A 242 -19.34 -14.38 21.18
C ASP A 242 -18.03 -15.14 20.95
N THR A 243 -17.56 -15.18 19.70
CA THR A 243 -16.33 -15.93 19.34
C THR A 243 -15.12 -15.02 19.12
N GLY A 244 -15.26 -13.70 19.27
CA GLY A 244 -14.18 -12.74 19.05
C GLY A 244 -13.82 -12.56 17.56
N VAL A 245 -14.67 -13.00 16.64
CA VAL A 245 -14.53 -12.72 15.20
C VAL A 245 -15.02 -11.30 14.92
N SER A 246 -14.23 -10.52 14.22
CA SER A 246 -14.66 -9.19 13.74
C SER A 246 -15.56 -9.33 12.53
N LEU A 247 -16.70 -8.62 12.52
CA LEU A 247 -17.64 -8.62 11.42
C LEU A 247 -18.03 -7.18 11.05
N LEU A 248 -17.87 -6.80 9.79
CA LEU A 248 -18.33 -5.53 9.24
C LEU A 248 -19.26 -5.75 8.04
N VAL A 249 -20.26 -4.87 7.92
CA VAL A 249 -21.18 -4.87 6.76
C VAL A 249 -20.57 -4.06 5.64
N VAL A 250 -20.52 -4.64 4.46
CA VAL A 250 -20.02 -3.98 3.25
C VAL A 250 -21.09 -3.06 2.69
N SER A 251 -20.84 -1.76 2.77
CA SER A 251 -21.72 -0.74 2.19
C SER A 251 -21.64 -0.75 0.66
N SER A 252 -22.73 -0.36 0.01
CA SER A 252 -22.74 -0.01 -1.43
C SER A 252 -22.33 1.44 -1.68
N ASP A 253 -22.27 2.26 -0.63
CA ASP A 253 -21.83 3.65 -0.72
C ASP A 253 -20.28 3.69 -0.79
N PRO A 254 -19.69 4.30 -1.83
CA PRO A 254 -18.24 4.44 -1.94
C PRO A 254 -17.68 5.51 -1.01
N LEU A 255 -18.50 6.42 -0.49
CA LEU A 255 -18.04 7.49 0.39
C LEU A 255 -17.72 6.96 1.78
N SER A 256 -16.63 7.47 2.33
CA SER A 256 -16.27 7.20 3.71
C SER A 256 -17.15 8.03 4.65
N THR A 257 -17.69 7.39 5.68
CA THR A 257 -18.36 8.08 6.80
C THR A 257 -17.36 8.70 7.78
N VAL A 258 -16.09 8.40 7.62
CA VAL A 258 -14.97 8.89 8.43
C VAL A 258 -13.94 9.55 7.53
N ASN A 259 -13.42 10.68 7.97
CA ASN A 259 -12.35 11.41 7.27
C ASN A 259 -11.27 11.82 8.28
N PRO A 260 -10.52 10.84 8.85
CA PRO A 260 -9.46 11.14 9.78
C PRO A 260 -8.32 11.87 9.08
N ALA A 261 -7.54 12.65 9.86
CA ALA A 261 -6.27 13.17 9.37
C ALA A 261 -5.37 12.01 8.91
N PRO A 262 -4.49 12.21 7.93
CA PRO A 262 -3.58 11.17 7.44
C PRO A 262 -2.77 10.52 8.56
N TRP A 263 -2.35 11.31 9.52
CA TRP A 263 -1.68 10.91 10.75
C TRP A 263 -1.80 12.00 11.81
N ARG A 264 -1.50 11.67 13.06
CA ARG A 264 -1.43 12.61 14.17
C ARG A 264 -0.02 12.63 14.75
N LEU A 265 0.42 13.82 15.14
CA LEU A 265 1.68 14.02 15.83
C LEU A 265 1.41 14.64 17.18
N THR A 266 1.83 13.93 18.25
CA THR A 266 1.70 14.39 19.63
C THR A 266 3.07 14.76 20.15
N PRO A 267 3.32 16.03 20.53
CA PRO A 267 4.57 16.45 21.14
C PRO A 267 4.89 15.63 22.39
N GLY A 268 6.16 15.31 22.60
CA GLY A 268 6.63 14.64 23.82
C GLY A 268 6.40 15.47 25.08
N PRO A 269 6.41 14.85 26.30
CA PRO A 269 6.15 15.54 27.57
C PRO A 269 7.13 16.72 27.81
N GLY A 270 6.65 17.79 28.45
CA GLY A 270 7.43 19.00 28.72
C GLY A 270 7.36 20.09 27.65
N GLN A 271 6.46 19.99 26.68
CA GLN A 271 6.24 20.99 25.63
C GLN A 271 5.05 21.92 25.97
N GLY A 272 5.20 22.70 27.01
CA GLY A 272 4.42 23.92 27.21
C GLY A 272 5.29 25.12 26.89
N GLN A 273 5.02 25.77 25.74
CA GLN A 273 5.68 26.96 25.18
C GLN A 273 6.97 26.69 24.39
N ASP A 274 6.90 27.01 23.10
CA ASP A 274 8.02 27.16 22.17
C ASP A 274 8.91 28.35 22.57
N THR A 275 9.62 28.25 23.67
CA THR A 275 10.73 29.15 23.95
C THR A 275 12.01 28.43 23.60
N ALA A 276 12.47 28.66 22.38
CA ALA A 276 13.83 28.35 21.93
C ALA A 276 14.87 29.10 22.77
N THR A 277 15.24 28.53 23.90
CA THR A 277 16.44 28.99 24.61
C THR A 277 17.15 27.80 25.25
N GLY A 278 18.28 27.41 24.65
CA GLY A 278 19.32 26.70 25.34
C GLY A 278 19.35 25.18 25.34
N VAL A 279 18.53 24.50 24.53
CA VAL A 279 18.78 23.08 24.20
C VAL A 279 19.62 23.09 22.92
N GLU A 280 20.87 22.66 23.01
CA GLU A 280 21.67 22.33 21.83
C GLU A 280 20.75 21.48 20.93
N PRO A 281 20.57 21.85 19.65
CA PRO A 281 19.87 20.98 18.72
C PRO A 281 20.56 19.62 18.84
N TRP A 282 19.82 18.57 19.22
CA TRP A 282 20.39 17.22 19.23
C TRP A 282 20.82 16.93 17.81
N GLY A 283 22.12 17.28 17.57
CA GLY A 283 22.72 17.14 16.27
C GLY A 283 22.55 15.71 15.84
N PHE A 284 21.82 15.52 14.78
CA PHE A 284 22.06 14.32 14.00
C PHE A 284 23.56 14.23 13.83
N GLY A 285 24.19 13.16 14.28
CA GLY A 285 25.61 12.94 13.95
C GLY A 285 25.77 13.13 12.44
N PRO A 286 26.94 13.56 11.97
CA PRO A 286 27.18 13.66 10.53
C PRO A 286 26.75 12.34 9.87
N PRO A 287 26.17 12.38 8.65
CA PRO A 287 25.82 11.17 7.93
C PRO A 287 26.98 10.19 7.97
N ALA A 288 26.74 8.93 8.32
CA ALA A 288 27.80 7.92 8.36
C ALA A 288 28.55 7.93 7.02
N ALA A 289 29.88 7.96 7.09
CA ALA A 289 30.72 7.93 5.91
C ALA A 289 30.40 6.69 5.08
N ARG A 290 30.02 6.90 3.83
CA ARG A 290 29.79 5.82 2.85
C ARG A 290 30.99 5.67 1.92
N PRO A 291 31.13 4.54 1.26
CA PRO A 291 32.14 4.37 0.22
C PRO A 291 32.07 5.49 -0.81
N PRO A 292 33.22 5.94 -1.35
CA PRO A 292 33.24 6.96 -2.38
C PRO A 292 32.40 6.56 -3.61
N GLY A 293 31.48 7.43 -4.02
CA GLY A 293 30.63 7.23 -5.20
C GLY A 293 29.17 6.81 -4.90
N GLU A 294 28.82 6.43 -3.67
CA GLU A 294 27.43 6.20 -3.32
C GLU A 294 26.71 7.50 -2.92
N PRO A 295 25.49 7.78 -3.46
CA PRO A 295 24.74 8.96 -3.09
C PRO A 295 24.36 8.91 -1.60
N LEU A 296 24.53 10.02 -0.90
CA LEU A 296 24.08 10.16 0.48
C LEU A 296 22.55 10.25 0.50
N LEU A 297 21.92 9.28 1.18
CA LEU A 297 20.47 9.25 1.34
C LEU A 297 20.01 10.11 2.52
N PRO A 298 18.80 10.68 2.49
CA PRO A 298 18.33 11.67 3.47
C PRO A 298 18.39 11.22 4.93
N LEU A 299 18.15 9.93 5.19
CA LEU A 299 18.12 9.36 6.55
C LEU A 299 19.38 8.54 6.90
N ALA A 300 20.46 8.61 6.07
CA ALA A 300 21.69 7.86 6.32
C ALA A 300 22.24 8.13 7.73
N GLY A 301 22.54 7.07 8.50
CA GLY A 301 23.03 7.13 9.87
C GLY A 301 21.95 7.31 10.94
N LEU A 302 20.67 7.40 10.60
CA LEU A 302 19.59 7.30 11.57
C LEU A 302 19.23 5.82 11.81
N ARG A 303 18.85 5.50 13.05
CA ARG A 303 18.47 4.15 13.45
C ARG A 303 16.99 4.06 13.75
N VAL A 304 16.32 3.11 13.08
CA VAL A 304 14.93 2.74 13.32
C VAL A 304 14.90 1.38 13.99
N VAL A 305 14.28 1.27 15.15
CA VAL A 305 13.95 -0.01 15.78
C VAL A 305 12.47 -0.29 15.52
N GLU A 306 12.16 -1.45 14.93
CA GLU A 306 10.78 -1.83 14.67
C GLU A 306 10.39 -3.14 15.37
N SER A 307 9.15 -3.19 15.88
CA SER A 307 8.50 -4.43 16.28
C SER A 307 7.15 -4.50 15.57
N THR A 308 7.18 -4.99 14.35
CA THR A 308 6.06 -4.95 13.41
C THR A 308 5.77 -6.34 12.85
N ARG A 309 4.56 -6.54 12.32
CA ARG A 309 4.17 -7.81 11.69
C ARG A 309 3.37 -7.56 10.42
N ARG A 310 3.27 -8.58 9.56
CA ARG A 310 2.51 -8.60 8.30
C ARG A 310 3.05 -7.62 7.28
N VAL A 311 2.27 -6.59 6.88
CA VAL A 311 2.57 -5.74 5.72
C VAL A 311 2.82 -4.29 6.12
N GLN A 312 1.86 -3.60 6.73
CA GLN A 312 1.87 -2.15 6.99
C GLN A 312 3.16 -1.68 7.71
N GLY A 313 3.41 -2.20 8.90
CA GLY A 313 4.57 -1.81 9.70
C GLY A 313 5.90 -2.21 9.05
N PRO A 314 6.08 -3.47 8.57
CA PRO A 314 7.28 -3.86 7.85
C PRO A 314 7.57 -3.00 6.62
N LEU A 315 6.55 -2.60 5.84
CA LEU A 315 6.74 -1.68 4.72
C LEU A 315 7.21 -0.29 5.18
N ALA A 316 6.64 0.24 6.27
CA ALA A 316 7.09 1.53 6.80
C ALA A 316 8.59 1.50 7.14
N GLY A 317 9.05 0.46 7.87
CA GLY A 317 10.47 0.28 8.16
C GLY A 317 11.32 0.08 6.90
N HIS A 318 10.84 -0.70 5.92
CA HIS A 318 11.54 -0.93 4.66
C HIS A 318 11.76 0.36 3.87
N VAL A 319 10.73 1.19 3.79
CA VAL A 319 10.77 2.49 3.10
C VAL A 319 11.71 3.47 3.81
N LEU A 320 11.73 3.50 5.15
CA LEU A 320 12.72 4.27 5.91
C LEU A 320 14.15 3.77 5.64
N GLY A 321 14.33 2.46 5.48
CA GLY A 321 15.58 1.85 5.03
C GLY A 321 16.00 2.29 3.61
N MET A 322 15.05 2.34 2.67
CA MET A 322 15.30 2.86 1.31
C MET A 322 15.74 4.33 1.32
N LEU A 323 15.30 5.11 2.32
CA LEU A 323 15.75 6.49 2.54
C LEU A 323 17.10 6.59 3.27
N GLY A 324 17.72 5.46 3.64
CA GLY A 324 19.06 5.37 4.19
C GLY A 324 19.15 5.08 5.69
N ALA A 325 18.04 4.89 6.39
CA ALA A 325 18.08 4.53 7.82
C ALA A 325 18.59 3.09 8.03
N GLU A 326 19.32 2.84 9.11
CA GLU A 326 19.57 1.49 9.63
C GLU A 326 18.31 0.99 10.31
N VAL A 327 17.77 -0.15 9.85
CA VAL A 327 16.55 -0.71 10.44
C VAL A 327 16.90 -1.97 11.24
N VAL A 328 16.55 -1.96 12.53
CA VAL A 328 16.68 -3.09 13.45
C VAL A 328 15.29 -3.62 13.77
N ARG A 329 15.04 -4.87 13.40
CA ARG A 329 13.76 -5.54 13.60
C ARG A 329 13.81 -6.44 14.83
N ILE A 330 12.88 -6.23 15.75
CA ILE A 330 12.68 -7.12 16.90
C ILE A 330 11.73 -8.25 16.48
N GLU A 331 12.19 -9.50 16.55
CA GLU A 331 11.40 -10.70 16.30
C GLU A 331 11.25 -11.54 17.56
N PRO A 332 10.18 -12.36 17.68
CA PRO A 332 10.08 -13.35 18.76
C PRO A 332 11.14 -14.43 18.58
N PRO A 333 11.46 -15.20 19.64
CA PRO A 333 12.30 -16.39 19.52
C PRO A 333 11.77 -17.36 18.45
N GLY A 334 12.67 -17.80 17.58
CA GLY A 334 12.33 -18.62 16.41
C GLY A 334 11.85 -17.84 15.18
N GLY A 335 11.86 -16.51 15.25
CA GLY A 335 11.57 -15.63 14.11
C GLY A 335 10.09 -15.28 13.90
N ASP A 336 9.82 -14.44 12.92
CA ASP A 336 8.46 -14.09 12.50
C ASP A 336 7.84 -15.25 11.71
N PRO A 337 6.62 -15.71 12.04
CA PRO A 337 5.93 -16.77 11.29
C PRO A 337 5.79 -16.51 9.78
N MET A 338 5.78 -15.24 9.35
CA MET A 338 5.74 -14.87 7.94
C MET A 338 6.98 -15.32 7.14
N ARG A 339 8.08 -15.66 7.81
CA ARG A 339 9.30 -16.20 7.16
C ARG A 339 9.07 -17.52 6.45
N TRP A 340 8.06 -18.27 6.88
CA TRP A 340 7.75 -19.60 6.38
C TRP A 340 6.60 -19.62 5.37
N LEU A 341 6.05 -18.46 5.00
CA LEU A 341 4.97 -18.37 4.03
C LEU A 341 5.47 -18.60 2.60
N PRO A 342 5.04 -19.65 1.90
CA PRO A 342 5.46 -19.90 0.53
C PRO A 342 5.01 -18.78 -0.45
N PRO A 343 5.71 -18.65 -1.60
CA PRO A 343 6.92 -19.38 -2.01
C PRO A 343 8.18 -18.87 -1.29
N LEU A 344 9.15 -19.77 -1.13
CA LEU A 344 10.42 -19.44 -0.52
C LEU A 344 11.44 -18.96 -1.55
N ALA A 345 12.29 -18.04 -1.15
CA ALA A 345 13.49 -17.61 -1.85
C ALA A 345 14.69 -17.96 -0.94
N GLY A 346 15.32 -19.09 -1.21
CA GLY A 346 16.21 -19.76 -0.28
C GLY A 346 15.42 -20.38 0.89
N ASP A 347 15.79 -20.03 2.11
CA ASP A 347 15.18 -20.53 3.35
C ASP A 347 14.09 -19.59 3.94
N CYS A 348 13.71 -18.54 3.22
CA CYS A 348 12.80 -17.53 3.71
C CYS A 348 11.73 -17.18 2.68
N SER A 349 10.54 -16.80 3.13
CA SER A 349 9.46 -16.32 2.29
C SER A 349 9.90 -15.15 1.41
N ALA A 350 9.72 -15.27 0.08
CA ALA A 350 9.96 -14.16 -0.85
C ALA A 350 9.11 -12.92 -0.51
N ARG A 351 7.88 -13.12 -0.05
CA ARG A 351 6.99 -12.04 0.38
C ARG A 351 7.50 -11.33 1.64
N PHE A 352 8.02 -12.10 2.59
CA PHE A 352 8.65 -11.54 3.79
C PHE A 352 9.90 -10.72 3.40
N LEU A 353 10.74 -11.27 2.55
CA LEU A 353 11.97 -10.60 2.08
C LEU A 353 11.67 -9.31 1.32
N ALA A 354 10.60 -9.26 0.52
CA ALA A 354 10.19 -8.05 -0.19
C ALA A 354 9.95 -6.83 0.74
N LEU A 355 9.63 -7.06 2.00
CA LEU A 355 9.36 -6.00 2.99
C LEU A 355 10.43 -5.89 4.08
N ASN A 356 11.35 -6.85 4.18
CA ASN A 356 12.27 -6.95 5.31
C ASN A 356 13.74 -7.13 4.92
N ALA A 357 14.05 -7.26 3.63
CA ALA A 357 15.44 -7.35 3.18
C ALA A 357 16.26 -6.14 3.65
N GLY A 358 17.50 -6.42 4.08
CA GLY A 358 18.42 -5.38 4.56
C GLY A 358 18.20 -4.96 6.02
N LYS A 359 17.16 -5.42 6.69
CA LYS A 359 16.94 -5.16 8.12
C LYS A 359 17.80 -6.09 8.98
N ARG A 360 18.45 -5.55 10.02
CA ARG A 360 19.10 -6.35 11.05
C ARG A 360 18.06 -6.91 12.00
N VAL A 361 18.15 -8.18 12.35
CA VAL A 361 17.21 -8.85 13.26
C VAL A 361 17.83 -9.01 14.64
N VAL A 362 17.01 -8.76 15.67
CA VAL A 362 17.31 -9.07 17.08
C VAL A 362 16.14 -9.86 17.65
N GLU A 363 16.40 -11.03 18.21
CA GLU A 363 15.37 -11.81 18.89
C GLU A 363 15.14 -11.28 20.32
N ALA A 364 13.87 -11.03 20.67
CA ALA A 364 13.47 -10.69 22.01
C ALA A 364 12.07 -11.24 22.33
N ASP A 365 11.97 -12.03 23.38
CA ASP A 365 10.69 -12.52 23.89
C ASP A 365 9.99 -11.46 24.73
N LEU A 366 9.09 -10.70 24.14
CA LEU A 366 8.33 -9.64 24.80
C LEU A 366 7.32 -10.17 25.83
N THR A 367 7.11 -11.49 25.95
CA THR A 367 6.31 -12.07 27.02
C THR A 367 7.08 -12.08 28.35
N THR A 368 8.42 -12.07 28.30
CA THR A 368 9.30 -12.07 29.46
C THR A 368 9.73 -10.65 29.85
N ALA A 369 10.03 -10.45 31.15
CA ALA A 369 10.58 -9.19 31.66
C ALA A 369 11.94 -8.85 31.01
N ARG A 370 12.80 -9.87 30.82
CA ARG A 370 14.12 -9.72 30.18
C ARG A 370 13.99 -9.26 28.72
N GLY A 371 13.09 -9.86 27.96
CA GLY A 371 12.87 -9.48 26.55
C GLY A 371 12.30 -8.07 26.41
N ARG A 372 11.38 -7.66 27.30
CA ARG A 372 10.88 -6.29 27.34
C ARG A 372 11.97 -5.27 27.70
N ALA A 373 12.83 -5.60 28.66
CA ALA A 373 13.98 -4.74 29.02
C ALA A 373 14.95 -4.56 27.84
N ALA A 374 15.30 -5.64 27.14
CA ALA A 374 16.14 -5.58 25.94
C ALA A 374 15.51 -4.75 24.80
N ALA A 375 14.20 -4.92 24.56
CA ALA A 375 13.49 -4.11 23.58
C ALA A 375 13.45 -2.62 23.97
N ARG A 376 13.30 -2.31 25.26
CA ARG A 376 13.35 -0.93 25.78
C ARG A 376 14.73 -0.31 25.58
N GLU A 377 15.78 -1.05 25.86
CA GLU A 377 17.16 -0.59 25.65
C GLU A 377 17.40 -0.25 24.16
N LEU A 378 17.02 -1.16 23.24
CA LEU A 378 17.10 -0.92 21.80
C LEU A 378 16.30 0.33 21.38
N ALA A 379 15.06 0.48 21.89
CA ALA A 379 14.22 1.64 21.57
C ALA A 379 14.80 2.95 22.09
N CYS A 380 15.41 2.97 23.29
CA CYS A 380 16.05 4.15 23.86
C CYS A 380 17.35 4.53 23.15
N ASP A 381 18.01 3.59 22.47
CA ASP A 381 19.22 3.84 21.64
C ASP A 381 18.89 4.20 20.19
N ALA A 382 17.62 4.24 19.82
CA ALA A 382 17.15 4.53 18.47
C ALA A 382 16.76 6.01 18.28
N ASP A 383 16.64 6.40 17.00
CA ASP A 383 16.01 7.64 16.57
C ASP A 383 14.49 7.49 16.44
N VAL A 384 14.05 6.30 16.05
CA VAL A 384 12.65 5.95 15.85
C VAL A 384 12.38 4.58 16.46
N PHE A 385 11.30 4.46 17.24
CA PHE A 385 10.70 3.19 17.61
C PHE A 385 9.35 3.05 16.92
N LEU A 386 9.21 2.03 16.07
CA LEU A 386 8.02 1.78 15.24
C LEU A 386 7.36 0.46 15.63
N HIS A 387 6.05 0.48 15.87
CA HIS A 387 5.28 -0.75 16.05
C HIS A 387 3.90 -0.69 15.37
N ASN A 388 3.30 -1.86 15.12
CA ASN A 388 1.92 -1.98 14.62
C ASN A 388 1.08 -2.93 15.50
N TRP A 389 1.29 -2.88 16.79
CA TRP A 389 0.56 -3.71 17.75
C TRP A 389 -0.88 -3.26 17.94
N ALA A 390 -1.72 -4.19 18.39
CA ALA A 390 -3.09 -3.89 18.79
C ALA A 390 -3.13 -2.83 19.91
N PRO A 391 -4.23 -2.07 20.04
CA PRO A 391 -4.38 -1.04 21.06
C PRO A 391 -4.02 -1.53 22.46
N GLY A 392 -3.32 -0.70 23.24
CA GLY A 392 -2.90 -0.98 24.61
C GLY A 392 -1.78 -2.03 24.77
N LYS A 393 -1.35 -2.71 23.69
CA LYS A 393 -0.29 -3.71 23.79
C LYS A 393 1.07 -3.09 24.08
N ALA A 394 1.38 -1.92 23.52
CA ALA A 394 2.61 -1.20 23.80
C ALA A 394 2.73 -0.85 25.28
N ALA A 395 1.68 -0.31 25.89
CA ALA A 395 1.63 0.01 27.32
C ALA A 395 1.83 -1.24 28.20
N ARG A 396 1.17 -2.36 27.86
CA ARG A 396 1.39 -3.64 28.58
C ARG A 396 2.84 -4.13 28.53
N HIS A 397 3.58 -3.75 27.51
CA HIS A 397 5.01 -4.08 27.39
C HIS A 397 5.94 -3.03 28.00
N GLY A 398 5.44 -1.87 28.49
CA GLY A 398 6.24 -0.75 28.93
C GLY A 398 7.04 -0.09 27.81
N LEU A 399 6.48 -0.09 26.60
CA LEU A 399 7.08 0.37 25.36
C LEU A 399 6.18 1.40 24.63
N ASP A 400 5.24 2.01 25.34
CA ASP A 400 4.41 3.06 24.79
C ASP A 400 5.14 4.41 24.78
N ALA A 401 4.60 5.39 24.06
CA ALA A 401 5.12 6.75 24.03
C ALA A 401 5.26 7.34 25.44
N ALA A 402 4.29 7.09 26.32
CA ALA A 402 4.30 7.49 27.72
C ALA A 402 5.45 6.87 28.53
N ASP A 403 5.93 5.70 28.13
CA ASP A 403 7.02 4.97 28.79
C ASP A 403 8.39 5.39 28.26
N LEU A 404 8.51 5.63 26.96
CA LEU A 404 9.78 5.81 26.28
C LEU A 404 10.20 7.28 26.14
N LEU A 405 9.27 8.21 25.86
CA LEU A 405 9.59 9.62 25.65
C LEU A 405 10.19 10.33 26.89
N PRO A 406 9.79 10.02 28.14
CA PRO A 406 10.47 10.56 29.31
C PRO A 406 11.92 10.09 29.46
N ALA A 407 12.21 8.84 29.06
CA ALA A 407 13.56 8.28 29.11
C ALA A 407 14.43 8.74 27.93
N ARG A 408 13.82 8.98 26.76
CA ARG A 408 14.49 9.42 25.53
C ARG A 408 13.68 10.58 24.88
N PRO A 409 13.85 11.82 25.33
CA PRO A 409 13.03 12.95 24.86
C PRO A 409 13.18 13.28 23.38
N ALA A 410 14.22 12.79 22.71
CA ALA A 410 14.45 12.96 21.28
C ALA A 410 13.89 11.81 20.42
N LEU A 411 13.33 10.75 21.02
CA LEU A 411 12.79 9.60 20.29
C LEU A 411 11.54 9.99 19.51
N VAL A 412 11.41 9.49 18.29
CA VAL A 412 10.15 9.43 17.55
C VAL A 412 9.51 8.07 17.85
N HIS A 413 8.39 8.08 18.58
CA HIS A 413 7.60 6.88 18.85
C HIS A 413 6.47 6.77 17.83
N ALA A 414 6.46 5.75 16.97
CA ALA A 414 5.51 5.61 15.89
C ALA A 414 4.61 4.37 16.06
N TRP A 415 3.30 4.59 15.99
CA TRP A 415 2.28 3.56 15.99
C TRP A 415 1.53 3.52 14.66
N ALA A 416 1.75 2.45 13.89
CA ALA A 416 1.01 2.14 12.67
C ALA A 416 -0.19 1.26 13.02
N SER A 417 -1.32 1.86 13.34
CA SER A 417 -2.52 1.16 13.83
C SER A 417 -3.43 0.65 12.71
N GLY A 418 -4.41 -0.20 13.04
CA GLY A 418 -5.48 -0.56 12.10
C GLY A 418 -6.54 0.54 12.01
N PHE A 419 -7.15 0.86 13.14
CA PHE A 419 -8.30 1.76 13.25
C PHE A 419 -8.02 3.03 14.06
N GLY A 420 -6.86 3.17 14.70
CA GLY A 420 -6.59 4.27 15.62
C GLY A 420 -7.63 4.32 16.74
N ASP A 421 -8.02 5.53 17.14
CA ASP A 421 -9.04 5.78 18.15
C ASP A 421 -10.47 5.80 17.59
N THR A 422 -10.69 5.33 16.36
CA THR A 422 -11.97 5.45 15.65
C THR A 422 -13.16 4.85 16.42
N PHE A 423 -12.93 3.83 17.22
CA PHE A 423 -13.96 3.15 17.99
C PHE A 423 -14.11 3.66 19.43
N GLY A 424 -13.18 4.47 19.93
CA GLY A 424 -13.18 4.94 21.32
C GLY A 424 -13.20 3.75 22.29
N ASP A 425 -14.13 3.77 23.26
CA ASP A 425 -14.29 2.70 24.27
C ASP A 425 -15.00 1.43 23.75
N ARG A 426 -15.48 1.43 22.51
CA ARG A 426 -16.11 0.26 21.91
C ARG A 426 -15.05 -0.77 21.46
N PRO A 427 -15.39 -2.08 21.45
CA PRO A 427 -14.50 -3.09 20.92
C PRO A 427 -14.02 -2.74 19.50
N THR A 428 -12.71 -2.62 19.33
CA THR A 428 -12.09 -2.31 18.05
C THR A 428 -11.96 -3.61 17.23
N PRO A 429 -12.42 -3.63 15.98
CA PRO A 429 -12.19 -4.77 15.11
C PRO A 429 -10.70 -5.08 14.92
N VAL A 430 -10.38 -6.31 14.54
CA VAL A 430 -9.00 -6.67 14.16
C VAL A 430 -8.53 -5.76 13.04
N GLY A 431 -7.39 -5.09 13.25
CA GLY A 431 -6.82 -4.11 12.34
C GLY A 431 -6.22 -4.77 11.11
N THR A 432 -7.05 -5.11 10.13
CA THR A 432 -6.62 -5.70 8.85
C THR A 432 -7.08 -4.85 7.67
N ASP A 433 -6.38 -5.03 6.57
CA ASP A 433 -6.61 -4.33 5.31
C ASP A 433 -8.08 -4.38 4.85
N TYR A 434 -8.68 -5.59 4.86
CA TYR A 434 -10.03 -5.79 4.32
C TYR A 434 -11.11 -5.10 5.14
N LEU A 435 -11.01 -5.18 6.47
CA LEU A 435 -11.94 -4.46 7.34
C LEU A 435 -11.75 -2.95 7.25
N ALA A 436 -10.53 -2.46 7.03
CA ALA A 436 -10.30 -1.04 6.79
C ALA A 436 -10.88 -0.59 5.43
N GLN A 437 -10.77 -1.41 4.37
CA GLN A 437 -11.42 -1.14 3.09
C GLN A 437 -12.96 -1.08 3.24
N VAL A 438 -13.55 -2.01 3.99
CA VAL A 438 -15.00 -2.01 4.27
C VAL A 438 -15.40 -0.77 5.05
N TYR A 439 -14.70 -0.50 6.15
CA TYR A 439 -15.03 0.59 7.06
C TYR A 439 -14.95 1.97 6.41
N THR A 440 -14.00 2.15 5.50
CA THR A 440 -13.82 3.41 4.77
C THR A 440 -14.66 3.52 3.50
N GLY A 441 -15.50 2.55 3.14
CA GLY A 441 -16.27 2.53 1.88
C GLY A 441 -15.42 2.18 0.64
N LEU A 442 -14.12 1.93 0.81
CA LEU A 442 -13.23 1.59 -0.30
C LEU A 442 -13.64 0.29 -0.99
N ALA A 443 -14.19 -0.69 -0.25
CA ALA A 443 -14.72 -1.94 -0.79
C ALA A 443 -15.81 -1.74 -1.86
N ALA A 444 -16.57 -0.65 -1.79
CA ALA A 444 -17.51 -0.27 -2.83
C ALA A 444 -16.85 0.51 -3.97
N ALA A 445 -15.88 1.39 -3.63
CA ALA A 445 -15.24 2.28 -4.59
C ALA A 445 -14.28 1.58 -5.56
N VAL A 446 -13.62 0.49 -5.14
CA VAL A 446 -12.64 -0.24 -5.98
C VAL A 446 -13.28 -1.06 -7.10
N ARG A 447 -14.60 -1.22 -7.09
CA ARG A 447 -15.37 -1.99 -8.08
C ARG A 447 -16.40 -1.13 -8.78
N PRO A 448 -16.67 -1.37 -10.08
CA PRO A 448 -17.71 -0.63 -10.81
C PRO A 448 -19.11 -0.93 -10.27
N ALA A 449 -20.08 -0.07 -10.58
CA ALA A 449 -21.45 -0.18 -10.09
C ALA A 449 -22.15 -1.49 -10.50
N GLY A 450 -21.80 -2.04 -11.66
CA GLY A 450 -22.33 -3.32 -12.15
C GLY A 450 -21.79 -4.56 -11.42
N GLU A 451 -20.81 -4.41 -10.52
CA GLU A 451 -20.29 -5.51 -9.70
C GLU A 451 -20.73 -5.37 -8.24
N PRO A 452 -20.93 -6.49 -7.53
CA PRO A 452 -21.17 -6.43 -6.10
C PRO A 452 -20.01 -5.78 -5.34
N PRO A 453 -20.27 -4.93 -4.32
CA PRO A 453 -19.22 -4.35 -3.50
C PRO A 453 -18.51 -5.44 -2.70
N ALA A 454 -17.18 -5.40 -2.72
CA ALA A 454 -16.30 -6.28 -1.97
C ALA A 454 -14.89 -5.66 -1.91
N PRO A 455 -14.10 -5.91 -0.86
CA PRO A 455 -12.71 -5.49 -0.82
C PRO A 455 -11.89 -6.03 -1.99
N SER A 456 -10.87 -5.29 -2.40
CA SER A 456 -9.77 -5.89 -3.15
C SER A 456 -8.99 -6.81 -2.22
N LEU A 457 -8.62 -8.00 -2.69
CA LEU A 457 -7.74 -8.88 -1.92
C LEU A 457 -6.25 -8.51 -2.08
N MET A 458 -5.92 -7.56 -2.94
CA MET A 458 -4.68 -6.78 -2.85
C MET A 458 -4.68 -5.98 -1.54
N THR A 459 -3.58 -5.98 -0.83
CA THR A 459 -3.42 -5.29 0.47
C THR A 459 -3.28 -3.77 0.29
N LEU A 460 -4.36 -3.10 -0.17
CA LEU A 460 -4.36 -1.70 -0.60
C LEU A 460 -4.06 -0.74 0.57
N THR A 461 -4.80 -0.89 1.67
CA THR A 461 -4.66 -0.02 2.83
C THR A 461 -3.42 -0.35 3.65
N ASP A 462 -2.97 -1.61 3.67
CA ASP A 462 -1.71 -2.00 4.30
C ASP A 462 -0.50 -1.34 3.63
N MET A 463 -0.43 -1.40 2.28
CA MET A 463 0.67 -0.79 1.53
C MET A 463 0.64 0.74 1.67
N LEU A 464 -0.52 1.35 1.48
CA LEU A 464 -0.66 2.79 1.61
C LEU A 464 -0.43 3.25 3.06
N GLY A 465 -0.92 2.49 4.05
CA GLY A 465 -0.75 2.76 5.48
C GLY A 465 0.72 2.71 5.92
N GLY A 466 1.50 1.79 5.37
CA GLY A 466 2.96 1.75 5.60
C GLY A 466 3.67 3.01 5.10
N LEU A 467 3.31 3.48 3.91
CA LEU A 467 3.87 4.71 3.33
C LEU A 467 3.46 5.97 4.10
N VAL A 468 2.19 6.06 4.50
CA VAL A 468 1.66 7.16 5.32
C VAL A 468 2.34 7.18 6.69
N SER A 469 2.57 6.02 7.30
CA SER A 469 3.32 5.89 8.56
C SER A 469 4.76 6.38 8.40
N ALA A 470 5.45 5.98 7.32
CA ALA A 470 6.80 6.45 7.03
C ALA A 470 6.84 7.98 6.82
N GLN A 471 5.86 8.56 6.11
CA GLN A 471 5.75 10.00 5.89
C GLN A 471 5.55 10.76 7.21
N ALA A 472 4.73 10.24 8.11
CA ALA A 472 4.52 10.78 9.44
C ALA A 472 5.81 10.74 10.29
N VAL A 473 6.53 9.61 10.27
CA VAL A 473 7.84 9.45 10.93
C VAL A 473 8.86 10.46 10.42
N VAL A 474 8.97 10.62 9.10
CA VAL A 474 9.93 11.59 8.51
C VAL A 474 9.53 13.02 8.85
N THR A 475 8.23 13.33 8.94
CA THR A 475 7.76 14.65 9.43
C THR A 475 8.15 14.87 10.89
N ALA A 476 8.00 13.86 11.76
CA ALA A 476 8.44 13.96 13.14
C ALA A 476 9.97 14.13 13.27
N LEU A 477 10.76 13.48 12.41
CA LEU A 477 12.21 13.68 12.32
C LEU A 477 12.55 15.11 11.85
N ALA A 478 11.82 15.67 10.87
CA ALA A 478 11.99 17.06 10.45
C ALA A 478 11.67 18.04 11.61
N ARG A 479 10.61 17.76 12.38
CA ARG A 479 10.27 18.52 13.58
C ARG A 479 11.37 18.40 14.65
N ARG A 480 11.87 17.20 14.89
CA ARG A 480 13.01 16.98 15.82
C ARG A 480 14.25 17.75 15.41
N ALA A 481 14.56 17.80 14.11
CA ALA A 481 15.69 18.59 13.60
C ALA A 481 15.57 20.08 13.96
N ALA A 482 14.36 20.62 13.97
CA ALA A 482 14.09 22.02 14.29
C ALA A 482 13.95 22.29 15.79
N THR A 483 13.52 21.31 16.60
CA THR A 483 13.18 21.52 18.02
C THR A 483 14.08 20.80 19.01
N GLY A 484 14.94 19.87 18.55
CA GLY A 484 15.70 18.95 19.39
C GLY A 484 14.87 17.87 20.09
N ARG A 485 13.57 17.82 19.89
CA ARG A 485 12.63 16.97 20.64
C ARG A 485 11.89 15.99 19.75
N GLY A 486 11.69 14.78 20.26
CA GLY A 486 10.88 13.73 19.65
C GLY A 486 9.38 13.97 19.79
N SER A 487 8.61 13.00 19.31
CA SER A 487 7.14 13.06 19.29
C SER A 487 6.54 11.65 19.23
N GLY A 488 5.32 11.51 19.73
CA GLY A 488 4.46 10.40 19.37
C GLY A 488 3.86 10.64 17.97
N VAL A 489 3.80 9.61 17.16
CA VAL A 489 3.21 9.64 15.81
C VAL A 489 2.22 8.49 15.70
N GLU A 490 1.04 8.75 15.18
CA GLU A 490 0.03 7.74 14.93
C GLU A 490 -0.53 7.88 13.50
N SER A 491 -0.59 6.78 12.79
CA SER A 491 -1.31 6.60 11.53
C SER A 491 -2.15 5.32 11.57
N SER A 492 -3.10 5.18 10.66
CA SER A 492 -3.95 3.98 10.62
C SER A 492 -4.25 3.52 9.20
N LEU A 493 -4.72 2.26 9.06
CA LEU A 493 -5.24 1.76 7.77
C LEU A 493 -6.47 2.57 7.34
N VAL A 494 -7.27 3.03 8.29
CA VAL A 494 -8.45 3.86 8.02
C VAL A 494 -8.03 5.22 7.48
N SER A 495 -7.02 5.87 8.08
CA SER A 495 -6.53 7.15 7.59
C SER A 495 -5.90 7.04 6.19
N ALA A 496 -5.20 5.95 5.92
CA ALA A 496 -4.66 5.64 4.61
C ALA A 496 -5.77 5.40 3.57
N GLY A 497 -6.76 4.57 3.91
CA GLY A 497 -7.91 4.33 3.04
C GLY A 497 -8.72 5.60 2.74
N ALA A 498 -8.81 6.55 3.67
CA ALA A 498 -9.49 7.83 3.48
C ALA A 498 -8.77 8.78 2.49
N LEU A 499 -7.47 8.62 2.27
CA LEU A 499 -6.70 9.41 1.30
C LEU A 499 -7.07 9.11 -0.16
N ILE A 500 -7.63 7.94 -0.46
CA ILE A 500 -7.97 7.55 -1.83
C ILE A 500 -9.20 8.36 -2.27
N PRO A 501 -9.10 9.24 -3.29
CA PRO A 501 -10.24 10.00 -3.80
C PRO A 501 -11.33 9.08 -4.34
N ARG A 502 -12.57 9.41 -4.08
CA ARG A 502 -13.72 8.60 -4.46
C ARG A 502 -14.79 9.46 -5.12
N PRO A 503 -15.46 8.93 -6.15
CA PRO A 503 -16.64 9.57 -6.71
C PRO A 503 -17.79 9.51 -5.70
N ALA A 504 -18.73 10.44 -5.80
CA ALA A 504 -19.94 10.46 -4.97
C ALA A 504 -20.86 9.23 -5.18
N ARG A 505 -20.70 8.56 -6.30
CA ARG A 505 -21.38 7.31 -6.66
C ARG A 505 -20.37 6.35 -7.28
N ARG A 506 -20.63 5.06 -7.17
CA ARG A 506 -19.80 4.04 -7.83
C ARG A 506 -19.76 4.29 -9.34
N VAL A 507 -18.56 4.14 -9.92
CA VAL A 507 -18.32 4.37 -11.34
C VAL A 507 -19.01 3.28 -12.16
N GLU A 508 -19.79 3.68 -13.17
CA GLU A 508 -20.30 2.74 -14.16
C GLU A 508 -19.27 2.51 -15.27
N TRP A 509 -19.07 1.26 -15.63
CA TRP A 509 -18.15 0.90 -16.70
C TRP A 509 -18.93 0.48 -17.95
N ALA A 510 -18.53 1.04 -19.07
CA ALA A 510 -18.84 0.54 -20.39
C ALA A 510 -18.00 -0.71 -20.72
N ALA A 511 -18.33 -1.42 -21.78
CA ALA A 511 -17.58 -2.61 -22.21
C ALA A 511 -16.08 -2.31 -22.46
N LEU A 512 -15.77 -1.14 -22.99
CA LEU A 512 -14.40 -0.68 -23.30
C LEU A 512 -13.60 -0.19 -22.08
N ASP A 513 -14.23 -0.13 -20.91
CA ASP A 513 -13.54 0.12 -19.65
C ASP A 513 -12.88 -1.12 -19.07
N ARG A 514 -13.23 -2.29 -19.56
CA ARG A 514 -12.59 -3.57 -19.22
C ARG A 514 -11.46 -3.89 -20.21
N PRO A 515 -10.44 -4.61 -19.79
CA PRO A 515 -9.42 -5.12 -20.71
C PRO A 515 -10.05 -5.96 -21.81
N LEU A 516 -9.67 -5.70 -23.06
CA LEU A 516 -10.09 -6.46 -24.22
C LEU A 516 -9.28 -7.75 -24.31
N PRO A 517 -9.89 -8.94 -24.34
CA PRO A 517 -9.17 -10.19 -24.53
C PRO A 517 -8.62 -10.26 -25.97
N THR A 518 -7.41 -10.79 -26.13
CA THR A 518 -6.73 -11.00 -27.42
C THR A 518 -6.37 -12.49 -27.57
N ALA A 519 -5.70 -12.86 -28.65
CA ALA A 519 -5.29 -14.25 -28.86
C ALA A 519 -4.28 -14.75 -27.80
N ASP A 520 -3.44 -13.86 -27.29
CA ASP A 520 -2.31 -14.15 -26.41
C ASP A 520 -2.30 -13.35 -25.09
N GLY A 521 -3.36 -12.58 -24.81
CA GLY A 521 -3.42 -11.76 -23.60
C GLY A 521 -4.61 -10.82 -23.53
N HIS A 522 -4.37 -9.60 -23.06
CA HIS A 522 -5.38 -8.55 -22.93
C HIS A 522 -4.82 -7.17 -23.25
N LEU A 523 -5.67 -6.26 -23.72
CA LEU A 523 -5.37 -4.85 -23.94
C LEU A 523 -6.24 -3.95 -23.06
N SER A 524 -5.62 -3.03 -22.32
CA SER A 524 -6.29 -1.92 -21.64
C SER A 524 -6.30 -0.69 -22.56
N LEU A 525 -7.47 -0.18 -22.90
CA LEU A 525 -7.60 0.96 -23.78
C LEU A 525 -7.22 2.26 -23.08
N GLY A 526 -6.48 3.11 -23.78
CA GLY A 526 -6.08 4.43 -23.31
C GLY A 526 -7.24 5.44 -23.24
N PRO A 527 -7.03 6.63 -22.65
CA PRO A 527 -8.10 7.60 -22.37
C PRO A 527 -8.85 8.04 -23.63
N ARG A 528 -8.11 8.29 -24.73
CA ARG A 528 -8.70 8.71 -26.00
C ARG A 528 -9.55 7.61 -26.63
N ALA A 529 -9.10 6.37 -26.55
CA ALA A 529 -9.85 5.21 -27.07
C ALA A 529 -11.16 5.01 -26.30
N ARG A 530 -11.13 5.05 -24.97
CA ARG A 530 -12.35 4.91 -24.14
C ARG A 530 -13.37 6.02 -24.38
N ARG A 531 -12.92 7.26 -24.67
CA ARG A 531 -13.81 8.38 -25.00
C ARG A 531 -14.35 8.36 -26.45
N ASN A 532 -13.82 7.48 -27.29
CA ASN A 532 -14.23 7.35 -28.69
C ASN A 532 -14.56 5.90 -29.06
N PRO A 533 -15.64 5.33 -28.50
CA PRO A 533 -16.02 3.93 -28.73
C PRO A 533 -16.28 3.62 -30.20
N GLU A 534 -16.81 4.58 -30.99
CA GLU A 534 -17.07 4.38 -32.42
C GLU A 534 -15.77 4.16 -33.21
N ALA A 535 -14.70 4.91 -32.89
CA ALA A 535 -13.42 4.72 -33.53
C ALA A 535 -12.80 3.35 -33.16
N VAL A 536 -12.91 2.95 -31.88
CA VAL A 536 -12.49 1.61 -31.45
C VAL A 536 -13.26 0.53 -32.19
N HIS A 537 -14.60 0.61 -32.23
CA HIS A 537 -15.44 -0.39 -32.90
C HIS A 537 -15.12 -0.48 -34.41
N ARG A 538 -14.81 0.62 -35.09
CA ARG A 538 -14.37 0.59 -36.51
C ARG A 538 -13.06 -0.19 -36.69
N VAL A 539 -12.09 0.00 -35.80
CA VAL A 539 -10.82 -0.74 -35.83
C VAL A 539 -11.07 -2.23 -35.56
N LEU A 540 -11.89 -2.55 -34.55
CA LEU A 540 -12.19 -3.92 -34.18
C LEU A 540 -13.04 -4.64 -35.25
N ALA A 541 -14.03 -3.98 -35.83
CA ALA A 541 -14.87 -4.55 -36.89
C ALA A 541 -14.08 -4.97 -38.13
N GLY A 542 -13.03 -4.23 -38.48
CA GLY A 542 -12.11 -4.59 -39.57
C GLY A 542 -11.19 -5.77 -39.28
N GLY A 543 -11.19 -6.29 -38.03
CA GLY A 543 -10.33 -7.39 -37.59
C GLY A 543 -11.03 -8.66 -37.11
N GLY A 544 -12.36 -8.67 -36.97
CA GLY A 544 -13.11 -9.80 -36.46
C GLY A 544 -13.16 -9.87 -34.91
N ASP A 545 -13.25 -11.08 -34.34
CA ASP A 545 -13.15 -11.29 -32.90
C ASP A 545 -11.79 -10.82 -32.37
N THR A 546 -11.77 -10.12 -31.26
CA THR A 546 -10.53 -9.62 -30.65
C THR A 546 -9.56 -10.76 -30.34
N ARG A 547 -10.04 -11.97 -30.05
CA ARG A 547 -9.23 -13.18 -29.83
C ARG A 547 -8.62 -13.77 -31.13
N SER A 548 -8.93 -13.22 -32.29
CA SER A 548 -8.36 -13.66 -33.56
C SER A 548 -6.98 -13.11 -33.85
N ARG A 549 -6.51 -12.14 -33.06
CA ARG A 549 -5.22 -11.46 -33.26
C ARG A 549 -4.47 -11.30 -31.94
N THR A 550 -3.15 -11.17 -32.06
CA THR A 550 -2.27 -10.94 -30.92
C THR A 550 -2.49 -9.56 -30.31
N THR A 551 -2.05 -9.41 -29.08
CA THR A 551 -2.03 -8.15 -28.34
C THR A 551 -1.29 -7.06 -29.12
N GLU A 552 -0.14 -7.41 -29.72
CA GLU A 552 0.66 -6.48 -30.50
C GLU A 552 -0.02 -6.05 -31.80
N ASP A 553 -0.61 -6.99 -32.55
CA ASP A 553 -1.36 -6.68 -33.78
C ASP A 553 -2.49 -5.65 -33.50
N TRP A 554 -3.22 -5.83 -32.39
CA TRP A 554 -4.27 -4.90 -32.00
C TRP A 554 -3.72 -3.56 -31.56
N ARG A 555 -2.61 -3.54 -30.81
CA ARG A 555 -1.96 -2.32 -30.36
C ARG A 555 -1.54 -1.47 -31.57
N GLU A 556 -0.89 -2.07 -32.56
CA GLU A 556 -0.47 -1.39 -33.79
C GLU A 556 -1.65 -0.83 -34.60
N ARG A 557 -2.73 -1.61 -34.76
CA ARG A 557 -3.95 -1.17 -35.47
C ARG A 557 -4.63 0.01 -34.78
N LEU A 558 -4.73 -0.04 -33.45
CA LEU A 558 -5.28 1.06 -32.66
C LEU A 558 -4.37 2.30 -32.78
N ALA A 559 -3.06 2.13 -32.68
CA ALA A 559 -2.10 3.21 -32.86
C ALA A 559 -2.18 3.86 -34.25
N GLY A 560 -2.35 3.06 -35.31
CA GLY A 560 -2.59 3.53 -36.68
C GLY A 560 -3.87 4.38 -36.82
N ALA A 561 -4.84 4.21 -35.92
CA ALA A 561 -6.04 5.04 -35.82
C ALA A 561 -5.90 6.20 -34.81
N GLY A 562 -4.72 6.45 -34.26
CA GLY A 562 -4.45 7.47 -33.26
C GLY A 562 -5.07 7.16 -31.90
N LEU A 563 -5.30 5.88 -31.59
CA LEU A 563 -5.82 5.36 -30.32
C LEU A 563 -4.71 4.63 -29.58
N THR A 564 -4.55 4.93 -28.28
CA THR A 564 -3.56 4.25 -27.44
C THR A 564 -4.19 3.05 -26.74
N ALA A 565 -3.40 1.99 -26.56
CA ALA A 565 -3.75 0.83 -25.74
C ALA A 565 -2.48 0.23 -25.14
N THR A 566 -2.59 -0.25 -23.91
CA THR A 566 -1.48 -0.81 -23.14
C THR A 566 -1.70 -2.31 -22.94
N PRO A 567 -0.73 -3.16 -23.28
CA PRO A 567 -0.76 -4.59 -22.93
C PRO A 567 -0.94 -4.78 -21.42
N VAL A 568 -1.83 -5.68 -21.04
CA VAL A 568 -2.04 -6.01 -19.64
C VAL A 568 -1.06 -7.09 -19.24
N LEU A 569 -0.20 -6.80 -18.30
CA LEU A 569 0.72 -7.77 -17.72
C LEU A 569 -0.07 -8.80 -16.90
N THR A 570 0.05 -10.07 -17.26
CA THR A 570 -0.55 -11.21 -16.53
C THR A 570 0.50 -12.16 -15.96
N ASP A 571 1.75 -12.10 -16.44
CA ASP A 571 2.91 -12.80 -15.86
C ASP A 571 3.83 -11.81 -15.11
N LEU A 572 3.69 -11.73 -13.78
CA LEU A 572 4.52 -10.83 -12.96
C LEU A 572 6.01 -11.14 -13.07
N ALA A 573 6.41 -12.40 -13.32
CA ALA A 573 7.81 -12.75 -13.54
C ALA A 573 8.35 -12.13 -14.82
N GLY A 574 7.50 -11.80 -15.77
CA GLY A 574 7.84 -11.07 -16.98
C GLY A 574 8.48 -9.71 -16.71
N LEU A 575 8.05 -8.98 -15.68
CA LEU A 575 8.62 -7.67 -15.30
C LEU A 575 10.14 -7.70 -15.12
N ALA A 576 10.67 -8.77 -14.55
CA ALA A 576 12.11 -8.91 -14.32
C ALA A 576 12.91 -9.19 -15.60
N ARG A 577 12.23 -9.59 -16.68
CA ARG A 577 12.82 -9.95 -17.98
C ARG A 577 12.58 -8.90 -19.05
N ASP A 578 11.59 -8.04 -18.85
CA ASP A 578 11.20 -7.00 -19.82
C ASP A 578 12.23 -5.85 -19.83
N PRO A 579 12.89 -5.57 -20.98
CA PRO A 579 13.83 -4.47 -21.10
C PRO A 579 13.26 -3.11 -20.69
N ALA A 580 11.96 -2.87 -20.90
CA ALA A 580 11.30 -1.62 -20.54
C ALA A 580 11.30 -1.35 -19.02
N PHE A 581 11.34 -2.41 -18.21
CA PHE A 581 11.35 -2.32 -16.74
C PHE A 581 12.73 -2.43 -16.11
N LYS A 582 13.80 -2.64 -16.89
CA LYS A 582 15.16 -2.85 -16.39
C LYS A 582 15.65 -1.77 -15.41
N ALA A 583 15.26 -0.53 -15.60
CA ALA A 583 15.65 0.57 -14.70
C ALA A 583 14.72 0.71 -13.48
N ALA A 584 13.58 0.00 -13.44
CA ALA A 584 12.59 0.06 -12.39
C ALA A 584 12.54 -1.21 -11.51
N VAL A 585 12.98 -2.36 -12.05
CA VAL A 585 12.92 -3.68 -11.40
C VAL A 585 14.29 -4.36 -11.47
N ALA A 586 14.81 -4.72 -10.30
CA ALA A 586 16.00 -5.57 -10.18
C ALA A 586 15.60 -7.04 -10.41
N PRO A 587 16.26 -7.77 -11.34
CA PRO A 587 16.05 -9.19 -11.49
C PRO A 587 16.57 -9.96 -10.27
N PRO A 588 16.17 -11.25 -10.11
CA PRO A 588 16.75 -12.12 -9.11
C PRO A 588 18.27 -12.21 -9.25
N ASP A 589 18.98 -12.12 -8.14
CA ASP A 589 20.43 -12.27 -8.04
C ASP A 589 20.81 -13.23 -6.88
N PRO A 590 22.08 -13.66 -6.73
CA PRO A 590 22.48 -14.57 -5.66
C PRO A 590 22.23 -14.05 -4.24
N ALA A 591 22.26 -12.72 -4.03
CA ALA A 591 22.03 -12.11 -2.74
C ALA A 591 20.52 -11.91 -2.45
N ALA A 592 19.72 -11.80 -3.51
CA ALA A 592 18.27 -11.71 -3.44
C ALA A 592 17.65 -12.59 -4.55
N PRO A 593 17.35 -13.88 -4.27
CA PRO A 593 16.88 -14.82 -5.30
C PRO A 593 15.39 -14.60 -5.67
N TYR A 594 14.99 -13.35 -5.78
CA TYR A 594 13.67 -12.87 -6.20
C TYR A 594 13.79 -11.47 -6.81
N ALA A 595 12.87 -11.10 -7.70
CA ALA A 595 12.83 -9.75 -8.27
C ALA A 595 12.23 -8.75 -7.28
N ARG A 596 12.73 -7.52 -7.35
CA ARG A 596 12.30 -6.43 -6.46
C ARG A 596 12.28 -5.09 -7.19
N PRO A 597 11.35 -4.17 -6.87
CA PRO A 597 11.43 -2.81 -7.35
C PRO A 597 12.73 -2.14 -6.86
N HIS A 598 13.32 -1.30 -7.70
CA HIS A 598 14.34 -0.35 -7.27
C HIS A 598 13.75 0.70 -6.34
N SER A 599 14.60 1.51 -5.68
CA SER A 599 14.13 2.65 -4.89
C SER A 599 13.16 3.51 -5.71
N PRO A 600 11.98 3.87 -5.14
CA PRO A 600 11.00 4.67 -5.87
C PRO A 600 11.39 6.15 -5.96
N TRP A 601 12.61 6.52 -5.55
CA TRP A 601 13.10 7.89 -5.60
C TRP A 601 14.44 8.02 -6.29
N THR A 602 14.58 9.18 -6.95
CA THR A 602 15.87 9.81 -7.20
C THR A 602 15.90 11.18 -6.52
N PHE A 603 17.03 11.53 -5.93
CA PHE A 603 17.23 12.80 -5.22
C PHE A 603 18.18 13.70 -6.00
N ALA A 604 17.84 14.99 -6.18
CA ALA A 604 18.63 15.99 -6.86
C ALA A 604 18.99 17.16 -5.92
#